data_8001f76924e4a44247f85ef3b47123fa
#
_entry.id   8001f76924e4a44247f85ef3b47123fa
#
_cell.length_a   1.000
_cell.length_b   1.000
_cell.length_c   1.000
_cell.angle_alpha   90.00
_cell.angle_beta   90.00
_cell.angle_gamma   90.00
#
_symmetry.space_group_name_H-M   'P 1'
#
loop_
_entity.id
_entity.type
_entity.pdbx_description
1 polymer ?
#
loop_
_entity_poly.entity_id
_entity_poly.type
_entity_poly.pdbx_seq_one_letter_code
_entity_poly.pdbx_strand_id
1 'polypeptide(L)'
;MAESPRRLAAVDLGSNTVHILVAEVLKGRLEDVAHYVEMPELGREVDRTGRIGPAAEEALRALATVVANAARHGYQHLVAGATAAVRRAADGLRFLAEASAALGVPVHLLSAEREAQLSFLGIASRHAAPGRWVAVDLGGGSTELVCAWAERAMGWASLPIGSGGLAARHLSDPPRAQERVVLRGLIQRALAEAPEWPAERLVITGGTASYLPALLPRTPPEPVLTPADLDTATARLDAGSAADVARWTGLPEARIRALRGGVEVLRLLLERYHLDQAQVSHAGLRQGMILAYLERGEDWWR
;
A
#
# COMPACT_ATOMS: atom_id res chain seq x y z
N MET A 1 -14.05 -33.72 13.36
CA MET A 1 -14.95 -32.57 13.19
C MET A 1 -14.21 -31.57 12.32
N ALA A 2 -14.76 -31.13 11.20
CA ALA A 2 -14.16 -30.06 10.42
C ALA A 2 -14.21 -28.78 11.29
N GLU A 3 -13.04 -28.14 11.52
CA GLU A 3 -13.00 -26.84 12.17
C GLU A 3 -13.87 -25.88 11.35
N SER A 4 -14.78 -25.19 12.03
CA SER A 4 -15.56 -24.12 11.39
C SER A 4 -14.59 -23.05 10.89
N PRO A 5 -14.75 -22.55 9.66
CA PRO A 5 -13.84 -21.56 9.10
C PRO A 5 -13.78 -20.32 10.00
N ARG A 6 -12.57 -19.93 10.39
CA ARG A 6 -12.33 -18.75 11.23
C ARG A 6 -12.07 -17.54 10.34
N ARG A 7 -12.92 -16.51 10.41
CA ARG A 7 -12.74 -15.25 9.69
C ARG A 7 -12.15 -14.18 10.61
N LEU A 8 -11.17 -13.48 10.07
CA LEU A 8 -10.48 -12.38 10.73
C LEU A 8 -10.53 -11.15 9.84
N ALA A 9 -10.48 -9.98 10.44
CA ALA A 9 -10.40 -8.72 9.71
C ALA A 9 -9.15 -7.94 10.09
N ALA A 10 -8.60 -7.20 9.13
CA ALA A 10 -7.48 -6.28 9.35
C ALA A 10 -7.79 -4.91 8.76
N VAL A 11 -7.69 -3.87 9.58
CA VAL A 11 -7.79 -2.46 9.17
C VAL A 11 -6.40 -1.84 9.08
N ASP A 12 -6.14 -1.17 7.96
CA ASP A 12 -4.94 -0.37 7.71
C ASP A 12 -5.35 1.10 7.49
N LEU A 13 -4.90 1.98 8.39
CA LEU A 13 -5.03 3.42 8.31
C LEU A 13 -3.77 4.00 7.66
N GLY A 14 -3.78 4.04 6.32
CA GLY A 14 -2.68 4.50 5.50
C GLY A 14 -2.68 6.01 5.24
N SER A 15 -1.69 6.49 4.48
CA SER A 15 -1.56 7.91 4.13
C SER A 15 -2.64 8.38 3.15
N ASN A 16 -3.03 7.55 2.18
CA ASN A 16 -4.05 7.92 1.19
C ASN A 16 -5.39 7.24 1.47
N THR A 17 -5.37 6.06 2.08
CA THR A 17 -6.50 5.14 2.10
C THR A 17 -6.72 4.55 3.48
N VAL A 18 -7.97 4.27 3.80
CA VAL A 18 -8.39 3.38 4.86
C VAL A 18 -8.85 2.09 4.20
N HIS A 19 -8.19 0.98 4.53
CA HIS A 19 -8.51 -0.34 3.99
C HIS A 19 -8.99 -1.28 5.07
N ILE A 20 -9.91 -2.18 4.72
CA ILE A 20 -10.20 -3.38 5.50
C ILE A 20 -10.13 -4.60 4.61
N LEU A 21 -9.52 -5.66 5.13
CA LEU A 21 -9.56 -7.02 4.59
C LEU A 21 -10.35 -7.90 5.55
N VAL A 22 -11.28 -8.68 5.03
CA VAL A 22 -11.83 -9.86 5.72
C VAL A 22 -11.24 -11.09 5.05
N ALA A 23 -10.62 -11.95 5.83
CA ALA A 23 -10.01 -13.18 5.32
C ALA A 23 -10.42 -14.38 6.18
N GLU A 24 -10.48 -15.55 5.54
CA GLU A 24 -10.81 -16.83 6.15
C GLU A 24 -9.56 -17.69 6.28
N VAL A 25 -9.40 -18.31 7.44
CA VAL A 25 -8.29 -19.25 7.69
C VAL A 25 -8.75 -20.64 7.36
N LEU A 26 -8.22 -21.21 6.28
CA LEU A 26 -8.51 -22.56 5.80
C LEU A 26 -7.23 -23.40 5.73
N LYS A 27 -7.15 -24.45 6.52
CA LYS A 27 -6.01 -25.39 6.51
C LYS A 27 -4.64 -24.69 6.62
N GLY A 28 -4.55 -23.68 7.47
CA GLY A 28 -3.32 -22.90 7.69
C GLY A 28 -3.01 -21.88 6.57
N ARG A 29 -3.89 -21.69 5.60
CA ARG A 29 -3.79 -20.67 4.55
C ARG A 29 -4.81 -19.56 4.78
N LEU A 30 -4.45 -18.37 4.32
CA LEU A 30 -5.32 -17.21 4.37
C LEU A 30 -5.96 -16.99 3.00
N GLU A 31 -7.29 -17.02 2.96
CA GLU A 31 -8.08 -16.75 1.76
C GLU A 31 -8.87 -15.46 1.94
N ASP A 32 -8.71 -14.53 0.99
CA ASP A 32 -9.36 -13.24 1.04
C ASP A 32 -10.86 -13.40 0.73
N VAL A 33 -11.72 -12.91 1.63
CA VAL A 33 -13.19 -12.97 1.50
C VAL A 33 -13.74 -11.67 0.93
N ALA A 34 -13.27 -10.53 1.46
CA ALA A 34 -13.72 -9.21 1.03
C ALA A 34 -12.68 -8.13 1.31
N HIS A 35 -12.66 -7.13 0.44
CA HIS A 35 -11.85 -5.92 0.57
C HIS A 35 -12.73 -4.69 0.40
N TYR A 36 -12.55 -3.71 1.30
CA TYR A 36 -13.15 -2.39 1.15
C TYR A 36 -12.09 -1.32 1.36
N VAL A 37 -12.23 -0.24 0.61
CA VAL A 37 -11.28 0.87 0.62
C VAL A 37 -12.02 2.19 0.47
N GLU A 38 -11.59 3.17 1.28
CA GLU A 38 -11.95 4.58 1.17
C GLU A 38 -10.68 5.43 1.07
N MET A 39 -10.77 6.63 0.48
CA MET A 39 -9.60 7.47 0.20
C MET A 39 -9.71 8.86 0.86
N PRO A 40 -9.54 8.98 2.18
CA PRO A 40 -9.58 10.26 2.89
C PRO A 40 -8.31 11.11 2.72
N GLU A 41 -7.27 10.61 2.04
CA GLU A 41 -6.02 11.33 1.73
C GLU A 41 -5.35 12.01 2.96
N LEU A 42 -5.34 11.34 4.14
CA LEU A 42 -4.72 11.87 5.39
C LEU A 42 -3.32 12.44 5.18
N GLY A 43 -2.51 11.76 4.36
CA GLY A 43 -1.14 12.16 4.07
C GLY A 43 -1.03 13.53 3.43
N ARG A 44 -2.00 13.93 2.61
CA ARG A 44 -2.04 15.24 1.96
C ARG A 44 -2.13 16.37 2.98
N GLU A 45 -3.00 16.23 3.99
CA GLU A 45 -3.12 17.24 5.04
C GLU A 45 -1.88 17.25 5.96
N VAL A 46 -1.35 16.06 6.30
CA VAL A 46 -0.12 15.94 7.09
C VAL A 46 1.08 16.55 6.35
N ASP A 47 1.21 16.34 5.04
CA ASP A 47 2.28 16.92 4.22
C ASP A 47 2.18 18.46 4.15
N ARG A 48 0.97 19.01 4.19
CA ARG A 48 0.71 20.45 4.14
C ARG A 48 0.91 21.14 5.49
N THR A 49 0.50 20.50 6.60
CA THR A 49 0.37 21.17 7.91
C THR A 49 1.21 20.54 9.02
N GLY A 50 1.75 19.32 8.82
CA GLY A 50 2.36 18.51 9.87
C GLY A 50 1.33 17.88 10.83
N ARG A 51 0.03 17.98 10.54
CA ARG A 51 -1.06 17.53 11.40
C ARG A 51 -2.17 16.87 10.59
N ILE A 52 -2.91 15.96 11.22
CA ILE A 52 -4.13 15.36 10.65
C ILE A 52 -5.26 16.41 10.66
N GLY A 53 -5.41 17.13 11.78
CA GLY A 53 -6.35 18.26 11.89
C GLY A 53 -7.77 17.89 11.43
N PRO A 54 -8.40 18.74 10.54
CA PRO A 54 -9.76 18.52 10.06
C PRO A 54 -9.95 17.24 9.25
N ALA A 55 -8.89 16.68 8.64
CA ALA A 55 -8.97 15.43 7.89
C ALA A 55 -9.30 14.20 8.77
N ALA A 56 -9.17 14.32 10.10
CA ALA A 56 -9.53 13.27 11.04
C ALA A 56 -11.00 12.87 10.90
N GLU A 57 -11.91 13.82 10.75
CA GLU A 57 -13.35 13.54 10.64
C GLU A 57 -13.67 12.70 9.38
N GLU A 58 -13.07 13.06 8.25
CA GLU A 58 -13.24 12.30 7.00
C GLU A 58 -12.65 10.89 7.11
N ALA A 59 -11.47 10.75 7.72
CA ALA A 59 -10.85 9.46 7.95
C ALA A 59 -11.66 8.57 8.90
N LEU A 60 -12.26 9.11 9.94
CA LEU A 60 -13.15 8.37 10.84
C LEU A 60 -14.45 7.95 10.15
N ARG A 61 -15.02 8.79 9.28
CA ARG A 61 -16.16 8.41 8.43
C ARG A 61 -15.79 7.29 7.46
N ALA A 62 -14.65 7.40 6.80
CA ALA A 62 -14.12 6.36 5.91
C ALA A 62 -13.93 5.03 6.67
N LEU A 63 -13.38 5.09 7.88
CA LEU A 63 -13.21 3.94 8.75
C LEU A 63 -14.54 3.27 9.08
N ALA A 64 -15.53 4.05 9.50
CA ALA A 64 -16.87 3.55 9.79
C ALA A 64 -17.51 2.88 8.56
N THR A 65 -17.34 3.46 7.37
CA THR A 65 -17.87 2.93 6.12
C THR A 65 -17.27 1.57 5.78
N VAL A 66 -15.92 1.44 5.80
CA VAL A 66 -15.28 0.17 5.45
C VAL A 66 -15.61 -0.92 6.45
N VAL A 67 -15.68 -0.60 7.74
CA VAL A 67 -16.06 -1.56 8.81
C VAL A 67 -17.49 -2.02 8.68
N ALA A 68 -18.45 -1.11 8.44
CA ALA A 68 -19.85 -1.46 8.23
C ALA A 68 -20.03 -2.40 7.02
N ASN A 69 -19.28 -2.17 5.94
CA ASN A 69 -19.31 -3.04 4.77
C ASN A 69 -18.71 -4.42 5.08
N ALA A 70 -17.59 -4.47 5.81
CA ALA A 70 -16.92 -5.71 6.18
C ALA A 70 -17.73 -6.56 7.16
N ALA A 71 -18.50 -5.94 8.06
CA ALA A 71 -19.32 -6.62 9.05
C ALA A 71 -20.34 -7.60 8.44
N ARG A 72 -20.77 -7.37 7.19
CA ARG A 72 -21.68 -8.26 6.45
C ARG A 72 -21.09 -9.65 6.19
N HIS A 73 -19.77 -9.79 6.22
CA HIS A 73 -19.09 -11.06 6.00
C HIS A 73 -18.86 -11.85 7.28
N GLY A 74 -19.13 -11.28 8.44
CA GLY A 74 -18.98 -11.91 9.75
C GLY A 74 -17.52 -12.30 10.02
N TYR A 75 -16.86 -11.57 10.90
CA TYR A 75 -15.52 -11.91 11.40
C TYR A 75 -15.53 -11.99 12.92
N GLN A 76 -14.68 -12.85 13.49
CA GLN A 76 -14.62 -13.07 14.94
C GLN A 76 -13.63 -12.14 15.62
N HIS A 77 -12.65 -11.60 14.87
CA HIS A 77 -11.62 -10.74 15.42
C HIS A 77 -11.18 -9.68 14.40
N LEU A 78 -10.83 -8.49 14.90
CA LEU A 78 -10.38 -7.35 14.13
C LEU A 78 -9.05 -6.85 14.69
N VAL A 79 -8.02 -6.79 13.84
CA VAL A 79 -6.76 -6.11 14.13
C VAL A 79 -6.69 -4.79 13.37
N ALA A 80 -6.14 -3.74 13.97
CA ALA A 80 -6.07 -2.43 13.34
C ALA A 80 -4.70 -1.77 13.53
N GLY A 81 -4.12 -1.31 12.43
CA GLY A 81 -2.84 -0.61 12.39
C GLY A 81 -2.93 0.73 11.69
N ALA A 82 -2.08 1.67 12.07
CA ALA A 82 -1.88 2.95 11.42
C ALA A 82 -0.41 3.14 11.04
N THR A 83 -0.16 3.83 9.93
CA THR A 83 1.16 3.85 9.30
C THR A 83 1.70 5.27 9.09
N ALA A 84 2.43 5.54 8.02
CA ALA A 84 3.29 6.69 7.82
C ALA A 84 2.64 8.06 8.06
N ALA A 85 1.39 8.32 7.63
CA ALA A 85 0.77 9.62 7.84
C ALA A 85 0.52 9.90 9.33
N VAL A 86 -0.05 8.92 10.04
CA VAL A 86 -0.33 9.03 11.48
C VAL A 86 0.97 9.13 12.28
N ARG A 87 1.99 8.37 11.86
CA ARG A 87 3.33 8.38 12.50
C ARG A 87 4.03 9.74 12.40
N ARG A 88 3.82 10.47 11.27
CA ARG A 88 4.41 11.81 11.05
C ARG A 88 3.62 12.97 11.63
N ALA A 89 2.34 12.76 11.93
CA ALA A 89 1.46 13.82 12.39
C ALA A 89 1.69 14.18 13.85
N ALA A 90 1.80 15.48 14.16
CA ALA A 90 1.95 15.97 15.54
C ALA A 90 0.75 15.63 16.45
N ASP A 91 -0.44 15.42 15.88
CA ASP A 91 -1.66 14.99 16.58
C ASP A 91 -2.03 13.53 16.30
N GLY A 92 -1.09 12.73 15.81
CA GLY A 92 -1.31 11.33 15.44
C GLY A 92 -1.79 10.47 16.61
N LEU A 93 -1.22 10.63 17.82
CA LEU A 93 -1.65 9.87 19.00
C LEU A 93 -3.10 10.19 19.41
N ARG A 94 -3.53 11.46 19.26
CA ARG A 94 -4.92 11.82 19.50
C ARG A 94 -5.84 11.13 18.49
N PHE A 95 -5.49 11.18 17.20
CA PHE A 95 -6.25 10.49 16.15
C PHE A 95 -6.33 8.98 16.39
N LEU A 96 -5.24 8.33 16.85
CA LEU A 96 -5.26 6.90 17.19
C LEU A 96 -6.27 6.58 18.31
N ALA A 97 -6.35 7.45 19.32
CA ALA A 97 -7.32 7.27 20.41
C ALA A 97 -8.76 7.41 19.89
N GLU A 98 -9.03 8.40 19.02
CA GLU A 98 -10.33 8.62 18.38
C GLU A 98 -10.70 7.42 17.46
N ALA A 99 -9.76 6.93 16.66
CA ALA A 99 -9.97 5.77 15.79
C ALA A 99 -10.20 4.47 16.59
N SER A 100 -9.46 4.28 17.69
CA SER A 100 -9.63 3.13 18.58
C SER A 100 -11.00 3.15 19.24
N ALA A 101 -11.46 4.32 19.70
CA ALA A 101 -12.80 4.48 20.27
C ALA A 101 -13.89 4.20 19.24
N ALA A 102 -13.72 4.64 18.00
CA ALA A 102 -14.67 4.41 16.91
C ALA A 102 -14.75 2.92 16.50
N LEU A 103 -13.62 2.20 16.55
CA LEU A 103 -13.55 0.77 16.22
C LEU A 103 -13.95 -0.17 17.37
N GLY A 104 -13.86 0.29 18.60
CA GLY A 104 -14.00 -0.58 19.78
C GLY A 104 -12.84 -1.56 20.00
N VAL A 105 -11.76 -1.43 19.23
CA VAL A 105 -10.51 -2.19 19.38
C VAL A 105 -9.29 -1.26 19.27
N PRO A 106 -8.15 -1.62 19.86
CA PRO A 106 -6.93 -0.80 19.76
C PRO A 106 -6.47 -0.63 18.31
N VAL A 107 -6.15 0.60 17.90
CA VAL A 107 -5.41 0.90 16.67
C VAL A 107 -3.94 1.09 17.05
N HIS A 108 -3.07 0.22 16.53
CA HIS A 108 -1.65 0.26 16.85
C HIS A 108 -0.88 1.09 15.82
N LEU A 109 -0.01 1.99 16.31
CA LEU A 109 0.92 2.71 15.44
C LEU A 109 2.08 1.80 15.07
N LEU A 110 2.16 1.41 13.82
CA LEU A 110 3.23 0.57 13.32
C LEU A 110 4.51 1.40 13.09
N SER A 111 5.65 0.94 13.60
CA SER A 111 6.94 1.47 13.18
C SER A 111 7.19 1.16 11.69
N ALA A 112 8.09 1.89 11.04
CA ALA A 112 8.45 1.63 9.64
C ALA A 112 9.01 0.20 9.46
N GLU A 113 9.79 -0.27 10.43
CA GLU A 113 10.30 -1.65 10.46
C GLU A 113 9.16 -2.67 10.54
N ARG A 114 8.22 -2.45 11.48
CA ARG A 114 7.11 -3.40 11.65
C ARG A 114 6.17 -3.41 10.45
N GLU A 115 5.92 -2.25 9.85
CA GLU A 115 5.18 -2.11 8.59
C GLU A 115 5.84 -2.93 7.47
N ALA A 116 7.18 -2.79 7.30
CA ALA A 116 7.94 -3.58 6.31
C ALA A 116 7.88 -5.09 6.58
N GLN A 117 8.05 -5.51 7.84
CA GLN A 117 7.99 -6.93 8.24
C GLN A 117 6.61 -7.54 7.97
N LEU A 118 5.54 -6.83 8.33
CA LEU A 118 4.17 -7.29 8.13
C LEU A 118 3.81 -7.33 6.64
N SER A 119 4.16 -6.29 5.87
CA SER A 119 3.95 -6.29 4.42
C SER A 119 4.70 -7.45 3.75
N PHE A 120 5.94 -7.68 4.16
CA PHE A 120 6.72 -8.83 3.68
C PHE A 120 6.05 -10.17 4.02
N LEU A 121 5.59 -10.35 5.26
CA LEU A 121 4.91 -11.59 5.68
C LEU A 121 3.67 -11.86 4.80
N GLY A 122 2.88 -10.82 4.52
CA GLY A 122 1.74 -10.93 3.61
C GLY A 122 2.15 -11.30 2.19
N ILE A 123 3.14 -10.62 1.61
CA ILE A 123 3.64 -10.90 0.26
C ILE A 123 4.22 -12.31 0.18
N ALA A 124 5.10 -12.67 1.13
CA ALA A 124 5.80 -13.96 1.15
C ALA A 124 4.83 -15.14 1.28
N SER A 125 3.70 -14.98 1.97
CA SER A 125 2.68 -16.02 2.09
C SER A 125 2.13 -16.53 0.74
N ARG A 126 2.30 -15.74 -0.33
CA ARG A 126 1.81 -16.06 -1.69
C ARG A 126 2.91 -16.12 -2.75
N HIS A 127 4.04 -15.46 -2.53
CA HIS A 127 5.08 -15.24 -3.54
C HIS A 127 6.46 -15.73 -3.16
N ALA A 128 6.64 -16.30 -1.97
CA ALA A 128 7.93 -16.89 -1.59
C ALA A 128 8.33 -18.00 -2.58
N ALA A 129 9.56 -17.90 -3.06
CA ALA A 129 10.14 -18.88 -3.98
C ALA A 129 11.67 -18.87 -3.81
N PRO A 130 12.38 -19.94 -4.22
CA PRO A 130 13.83 -19.98 -4.16
C PRO A 130 14.49 -18.77 -4.85
N GLY A 131 15.69 -18.40 -4.41
CA GLY A 131 16.45 -17.29 -4.95
C GLY A 131 16.29 -15.98 -4.16
N ARG A 132 16.95 -14.94 -4.66
CA ARG A 132 16.92 -13.60 -4.08
C ARG A 132 15.81 -12.75 -4.70
N TRP A 133 15.06 -12.05 -3.89
CA TRP A 133 14.02 -11.18 -4.37
C TRP A 133 13.80 -9.99 -3.45
N VAL A 134 13.16 -8.96 -3.96
CA VAL A 134 12.76 -7.80 -3.18
C VAL A 134 11.24 -7.69 -3.19
N ALA A 135 10.68 -7.68 -1.99
CA ALA A 135 9.29 -7.30 -1.76
C ALA A 135 9.21 -5.78 -1.63
N VAL A 136 8.24 -5.18 -2.29
CA VAL A 136 7.98 -3.74 -2.26
C VAL A 136 6.54 -3.49 -1.85
N ASP A 137 6.35 -2.71 -0.79
CA ASP A 137 5.05 -2.12 -0.47
C ASP A 137 5.07 -0.64 -0.84
N LEU A 138 4.46 -0.29 -1.98
CA LEU A 138 4.37 1.08 -2.46
C LEU A 138 3.10 1.73 -1.93
N GLY A 139 3.22 2.35 -0.78
CA GLY A 139 2.15 3.07 -0.11
C GLY A 139 1.91 4.49 -0.65
N GLY A 140 1.00 5.19 0.02
CA GLY A 140 0.67 6.59 -0.32
C GLY A 140 1.70 7.60 0.19
N GLY A 141 2.35 7.32 1.33
CA GLY A 141 3.29 8.21 2.01
C GLY A 141 4.71 7.69 2.15
N SER A 142 4.90 6.38 2.03
CA SER A 142 6.20 5.69 2.12
C SER A 142 6.28 4.53 1.16
N THR A 143 7.47 3.97 1.00
CA THR A 143 7.73 2.73 0.26
C THR A 143 8.64 1.87 1.11
N GLU A 144 8.16 0.68 1.46
CA GLU A 144 8.91 -0.32 2.19
C GLU A 144 9.53 -1.31 1.21
N LEU A 145 10.84 -1.57 1.38
CA LEU A 145 11.61 -2.54 0.62
C LEU A 145 12.10 -3.61 1.56
N VAL A 146 11.89 -4.88 1.23
CA VAL A 146 12.44 -6.01 1.98
C VAL A 146 13.19 -6.95 1.05
N CYS A 147 14.51 -7.03 1.23
CA CYS A 147 15.31 -8.04 0.55
C CYS A 147 15.09 -9.40 1.22
N ALA A 148 14.87 -10.43 0.43
CA ALA A 148 14.63 -11.77 0.91
C ALA A 148 15.42 -12.84 0.15
N TRP A 149 15.69 -13.94 0.84
CA TRP A 149 16.14 -15.21 0.29
C TRP A 149 15.07 -16.27 0.59
N ALA A 150 14.43 -16.78 -0.43
CA ALA A 150 13.28 -17.67 -0.28
C ALA A 150 12.22 -17.03 0.64
N GLU A 151 11.89 -17.62 1.77
CA GLU A 151 10.88 -17.15 2.73
C GLU A 151 11.45 -16.22 3.82
N ARG A 152 12.77 -15.95 3.81
CA ARG A 152 13.43 -15.22 4.89
C ARG A 152 13.77 -13.80 4.48
N ALA A 153 13.30 -12.82 5.25
CA ALA A 153 13.77 -11.44 5.18
C ALA A 153 15.25 -11.38 5.59
N MET A 154 16.07 -10.71 4.78
CA MET A 154 17.51 -10.53 4.98
C MET A 154 17.86 -9.10 5.37
N GLY A 155 17.03 -8.14 5.00
CA GLY A 155 17.17 -6.73 5.30
C GLY A 155 15.96 -5.96 4.84
N TRP A 156 15.80 -4.75 5.36
CA TRP A 156 14.69 -3.87 5.01
C TRP A 156 15.12 -2.41 4.92
N ALA A 157 14.35 -1.61 4.20
CA ALA A 157 14.43 -0.16 4.17
C ALA A 157 13.02 0.42 4.04
N SER A 158 12.80 1.59 4.64
CA SER A 158 11.60 2.39 4.45
C SER A 158 12.01 3.75 3.93
N LEU A 159 11.46 4.14 2.79
CA LEU A 159 11.78 5.38 2.11
C LEU A 159 10.59 6.35 2.22
N PRO A 160 10.82 7.65 2.49
CA PRO A 160 9.76 8.65 2.63
C PRO A 160 9.22 9.09 1.24
N ILE A 161 9.08 8.17 0.32
CA ILE A 161 8.53 8.35 -1.02
C ILE A 161 7.32 7.44 -1.18
N GLY A 162 6.14 8.03 -1.23
CA GLY A 162 4.88 7.33 -1.49
C GLY A 162 4.15 7.96 -2.65
N SER A 163 3.33 7.17 -3.32
CA SER A 163 2.65 7.54 -4.57
C SER A 163 1.85 8.85 -4.48
N GLY A 164 1.06 9.01 -3.42
CA GLY A 164 0.21 10.20 -3.22
C GLY A 164 1.01 11.43 -2.82
N GLY A 165 1.93 11.28 -1.87
CA GLY A 165 2.79 12.38 -1.42
C GLY A 165 3.67 12.94 -2.54
N LEU A 166 4.24 12.08 -3.39
CA LEU A 166 5.00 12.49 -4.55
C LEU A 166 4.14 13.26 -5.56
N ALA A 167 2.96 12.75 -5.90
CA ALA A 167 2.06 13.41 -6.82
C ALA A 167 1.60 14.78 -6.29
N ALA A 168 1.16 14.85 -5.04
CA ALA A 168 0.63 16.06 -4.44
C ALA A 168 1.65 17.21 -4.34
N ARG A 169 2.94 16.88 -4.13
CA ARG A 169 4.00 17.88 -3.96
C ARG A 169 4.70 18.29 -5.24
N HIS A 170 4.68 17.45 -6.28
CA HIS A 170 5.58 17.62 -7.42
C HIS A 170 4.92 17.57 -8.79
N LEU A 171 3.63 17.26 -8.88
CA LEU A 171 2.93 17.16 -10.15
C LEU A 171 1.72 18.10 -10.20
N SER A 172 1.57 18.82 -11.31
CA SER A 172 0.32 19.50 -11.67
C SER A 172 -0.73 18.52 -12.22
N ASP A 173 -1.90 19.02 -12.53
CA ASP A 173 -3.00 18.24 -13.08
C ASP A 173 -3.51 18.85 -14.41
N PRO A 174 -3.16 18.27 -15.56
CA PRO A 174 -2.27 17.14 -15.80
C PRO A 174 -0.78 17.47 -15.55
N PRO A 175 0.07 16.45 -15.34
CA PRO A 175 1.51 16.65 -15.13
C PRO A 175 2.22 17.23 -16.36
N ARG A 176 3.23 18.07 -16.12
CA ARG A 176 4.10 18.58 -17.15
C ARG A 176 5.35 17.70 -17.30
N ALA A 177 5.91 17.62 -18.49
CA ALA A 177 7.11 16.83 -18.74
C ALA A 177 8.29 17.20 -17.81
N GLN A 178 8.50 18.51 -17.57
CA GLN A 178 9.56 18.99 -16.67
C GLN A 178 9.35 18.55 -15.21
N GLU A 179 8.11 18.48 -14.74
CA GLU A 179 7.78 18.01 -13.39
C GLU A 179 8.13 16.53 -13.23
N ARG A 180 7.91 15.70 -14.26
CA ARG A 180 8.31 14.31 -14.26
C ARG A 180 9.83 14.13 -14.20
N VAL A 181 10.60 14.96 -14.91
CA VAL A 181 12.07 14.93 -14.82
C VAL A 181 12.53 15.24 -13.40
N VAL A 182 11.98 16.27 -12.79
CA VAL A 182 12.29 16.62 -11.38
C VAL A 182 11.90 15.51 -10.43
N LEU A 183 10.71 14.95 -10.60
CA LEU A 183 10.20 13.84 -9.78
C LEU A 183 11.10 12.62 -9.85
N ARG A 184 11.54 12.20 -11.06
CA ARG A 184 12.48 11.09 -11.24
C ARG A 184 13.79 11.33 -10.48
N GLY A 185 14.36 12.52 -10.56
CA GLY A 185 15.57 12.86 -9.81
C GLY A 185 15.40 12.82 -8.30
N LEU A 186 14.21 13.18 -7.79
CA LEU A 186 13.87 13.07 -6.36
C LEU A 186 13.79 11.60 -5.93
N ILE A 187 13.09 10.76 -6.71
CA ILE A 187 12.95 9.34 -6.42
C ILE A 187 14.30 8.64 -6.48
N GLN A 188 15.13 8.92 -7.49
CA GLN A 188 16.47 8.35 -7.61
C GLN A 188 17.32 8.64 -6.38
N ARG A 189 17.31 9.89 -5.89
CA ARG A 189 18.02 10.25 -4.64
C ARG A 189 17.50 9.47 -3.45
N ALA A 190 16.18 9.37 -3.29
CA ALA A 190 15.60 8.60 -2.18
C ALA A 190 15.93 7.11 -2.28
N LEU A 191 15.90 6.53 -3.47
CA LEU A 191 16.28 5.13 -3.69
C LEU A 191 17.76 4.88 -3.38
N ALA A 192 18.64 5.87 -3.61
CA ALA A 192 20.05 5.75 -3.28
C ALA A 192 20.34 5.65 -1.77
N GLU A 193 19.40 6.07 -0.92
CA GLU A 193 19.48 5.89 0.55
C GLU A 193 19.25 4.42 0.98
N ALA A 194 18.57 3.62 0.15
CA ALA A 194 18.36 2.21 0.44
C ALA A 194 19.62 1.40 0.12
N PRO A 195 19.93 0.36 0.93
CA PRO A 195 21.01 -0.56 0.60
C PRO A 195 20.85 -1.18 -0.79
N GLU A 196 21.96 -1.46 -1.45
CA GLU A 196 21.97 -2.22 -2.69
C GLU A 196 21.88 -3.71 -2.38
N TRP A 197 20.77 -4.30 -2.79
CA TRP A 197 20.57 -5.74 -2.69
C TRP A 197 20.49 -6.35 -4.08
N PRO A 198 21.20 -7.45 -4.35
CA PRO A 198 20.98 -8.17 -5.60
C PRO A 198 19.59 -8.82 -5.56
N ALA A 199 18.83 -8.70 -6.64
CA ALA A 199 17.51 -9.29 -6.77
C ALA A 199 17.32 -9.93 -8.15
N GLU A 200 16.75 -11.12 -8.17
CA GLU A 200 16.35 -11.84 -9.38
C GLU A 200 14.89 -11.58 -9.72
N ARG A 201 14.11 -11.06 -8.75
CA ARG A 201 12.69 -10.76 -8.89
C ARG A 201 12.30 -9.57 -8.03
N LEU A 202 11.33 -8.82 -8.51
CA LEU A 202 10.62 -7.77 -7.78
C LEU A 202 9.16 -8.17 -7.61
N VAL A 203 8.66 -8.19 -6.39
CA VAL A 203 7.24 -8.41 -6.08
C VAL A 203 6.70 -7.16 -5.41
N ILE A 204 5.71 -6.52 -6.04
CA ILE A 204 5.19 -5.24 -5.59
C ILE A 204 3.73 -5.36 -5.15
N THR A 205 3.40 -4.76 -4.02
CA THR A 205 2.03 -4.55 -3.53
C THR A 205 1.69 -3.06 -3.40
N GLY A 206 0.49 -2.77 -3.00
CA GLY A 206 -0.03 -1.42 -2.81
C GLY A 206 -0.93 -0.94 -3.94
N GLY A 207 -1.50 0.24 -3.74
CA GLY A 207 -2.51 0.79 -4.66
C GLY A 207 -2.00 1.02 -6.07
N THR A 208 -0.72 1.38 -6.26
CA THR A 208 -0.12 1.56 -7.58
C THR A 208 -0.14 0.25 -8.35
N ALA A 209 0.43 -0.81 -7.79
CA ALA A 209 0.49 -2.12 -8.42
C ALA A 209 -0.90 -2.68 -8.76
N SER A 210 -1.85 -2.54 -7.83
CA SER A 210 -3.21 -3.10 -7.98
C SER A 210 -4.06 -2.38 -9.04
N TYR A 211 -3.85 -1.07 -9.26
CA TYR A 211 -4.73 -0.28 -10.13
C TYR A 211 -4.11 0.10 -11.48
N LEU A 212 -2.78 0.05 -11.65
CA LEU A 212 -2.15 0.28 -12.97
C LEU A 212 -2.68 -0.65 -14.07
N PRO A 213 -2.98 -1.95 -13.82
CA PRO A 213 -3.56 -2.81 -14.85
C PRO A 213 -4.87 -2.30 -15.48
N ALA A 214 -5.69 -1.52 -14.75
CA ALA A 214 -6.90 -0.89 -15.27
C ALA A 214 -6.61 0.15 -16.38
N LEU A 215 -5.38 0.63 -16.47
CA LEU A 215 -4.94 1.57 -17.49
C LEU A 215 -4.33 0.86 -18.72
N LEU A 216 -4.22 -0.45 -18.71
CA LEU A 216 -3.62 -1.20 -19.82
C LEU A 216 -4.67 -1.65 -20.82
N PRO A 217 -4.32 -1.78 -22.12
CA PRO A 217 -5.25 -2.24 -23.15
C PRO A 217 -5.58 -3.74 -23.03
N ARG A 218 -4.81 -4.47 -22.22
CA ARG A 218 -4.97 -5.89 -21.95
C ARG A 218 -4.87 -6.16 -20.45
N THR A 219 -5.60 -7.15 -19.98
CA THR A 219 -5.34 -7.73 -18.65
C THR A 219 -4.28 -8.80 -18.82
N PRO A 220 -3.09 -8.67 -18.22
CA PRO A 220 -2.10 -9.74 -18.26
C PRO A 220 -2.68 -11.04 -17.67
N PRO A 221 -2.36 -12.22 -18.24
CA PRO A 221 -2.81 -13.50 -17.68
C PRO A 221 -2.21 -13.75 -16.28
N GLU A 222 -1.01 -13.24 -16.04
CA GLU A 222 -0.40 -13.12 -14.72
C GLU A 222 -0.28 -11.64 -14.35
N PRO A 223 -0.42 -11.27 -13.08
CA PRO A 223 -0.33 -9.88 -12.64
C PRO A 223 1.14 -9.42 -12.62
N VAL A 224 1.68 -9.11 -13.79
CA VAL A 224 3.02 -8.52 -13.99
C VAL A 224 2.93 -7.16 -14.65
N LEU A 225 3.87 -6.28 -14.35
CA LEU A 225 4.04 -4.96 -14.94
C LEU A 225 5.43 -4.86 -15.56
N THR A 226 5.50 -4.56 -16.86
CA THR A 226 6.73 -4.36 -17.61
C THR A 226 7.02 -2.85 -17.82
N PRO A 227 8.23 -2.44 -18.20
CA PRO A 227 8.52 -1.05 -18.60
C PRO A 227 7.57 -0.52 -19.68
N ALA A 228 7.21 -1.34 -20.68
CA ALA A 228 6.27 -0.97 -21.73
C ALA A 228 4.83 -0.75 -21.19
N ASP A 229 4.42 -1.53 -20.19
CA ASP A 229 3.14 -1.31 -19.50
C ASP A 229 3.16 0.01 -18.73
N LEU A 230 4.29 0.35 -18.08
CA LEU A 230 4.45 1.62 -17.38
C LEU A 230 4.46 2.82 -18.33
N ASP A 231 5.05 2.69 -19.53
CA ASP A 231 4.98 3.73 -20.58
C ASP A 231 3.55 3.96 -21.03
N THR A 232 2.82 2.88 -21.29
CA THR A 232 1.40 2.93 -21.68
C THR A 232 0.55 3.57 -20.60
N ALA A 233 0.74 3.14 -19.34
CA ALA A 233 0.00 3.69 -18.21
C ALA A 233 0.31 5.18 -18.00
N THR A 234 1.59 5.59 -18.11
CA THR A 234 2.00 6.98 -17.99
C THR A 234 1.33 7.85 -19.07
N ALA A 235 1.39 7.43 -20.33
CA ALA A 235 0.76 8.16 -21.43
C ALA A 235 -0.75 8.36 -21.21
N ARG A 236 -1.43 7.33 -20.70
CA ARG A 236 -2.87 7.40 -20.39
C ARG A 236 -3.17 8.26 -19.17
N LEU A 237 -2.36 8.19 -18.12
CA LEU A 237 -2.51 9.03 -16.93
C LEU A 237 -2.33 10.51 -17.23
N ASP A 238 -1.50 10.86 -18.21
CA ASP A 238 -1.16 12.23 -18.56
C ASP A 238 -1.98 12.77 -19.74
N ALA A 239 -2.88 11.97 -20.32
CA ALA A 239 -3.72 12.37 -21.45
C ALA A 239 -4.73 13.47 -21.13
N GLY A 240 -4.96 13.79 -19.85
CA GLY A 240 -5.90 14.82 -19.42
C GLY A 240 -5.81 15.07 -17.92
N SER A 241 -6.73 15.87 -17.38
CA SER A 241 -6.86 16.05 -15.94
C SER A 241 -7.19 14.74 -15.21
N ALA A 242 -6.98 14.68 -13.90
CA ALA A 242 -7.38 13.52 -13.10
C ALA A 242 -8.89 13.22 -13.25
N ALA A 243 -9.71 14.28 -13.34
CA ALA A 243 -11.15 14.16 -13.58
C ALA A 243 -11.46 13.53 -14.95
N ASP A 244 -10.70 13.92 -16.01
CA ASP A 244 -10.89 13.33 -17.35
C ASP A 244 -10.54 11.85 -17.36
N VAL A 245 -9.40 11.49 -16.75
CA VAL A 245 -8.96 10.09 -16.69
C VAL A 245 -9.90 9.26 -15.81
N ALA A 246 -10.39 9.82 -14.71
CA ALA A 246 -11.36 9.17 -13.81
C ALA A 246 -12.65 8.79 -14.57
N ARG A 247 -13.17 9.65 -15.46
CA ARG A 247 -14.40 9.39 -16.22
C ARG A 247 -14.33 8.16 -17.10
N TRP A 248 -13.21 7.89 -17.74
CA TRP A 248 -13.10 6.72 -18.63
C TRP A 248 -12.54 5.47 -17.96
N THR A 249 -11.82 5.61 -16.82
CA THR A 249 -11.33 4.46 -16.06
C THR A 249 -12.32 3.93 -15.03
N GLY A 250 -13.23 4.79 -14.55
CA GLY A 250 -14.08 4.53 -13.38
C GLY A 250 -13.34 4.60 -12.05
N LEU A 251 -12.04 4.97 -12.05
CA LEU A 251 -11.27 5.12 -10.83
C LEU A 251 -11.48 6.50 -10.19
N PRO A 252 -11.43 6.63 -8.86
CA PRO A 252 -11.49 7.93 -8.20
C PRO A 252 -10.35 8.87 -8.65
N GLU A 253 -10.60 10.17 -8.75
CA GLU A 253 -9.58 11.17 -9.11
C GLU A 253 -8.34 11.12 -8.19
N ALA A 254 -8.55 10.95 -6.89
CA ALA A 254 -7.47 10.80 -5.93
C ALA A 254 -6.56 9.60 -6.26
N ARG A 255 -7.15 8.51 -6.77
CA ARG A 255 -6.41 7.34 -7.25
C ARG A 255 -5.60 7.68 -8.49
N ILE A 256 -6.19 8.37 -9.46
CA ILE A 256 -5.48 8.80 -10.68
C ILE A 256 -4.28 9.67 -10.32
N ARG A 257 -4.45 10.66 -9.43
CA ARG A 257 -3.35 11.50 -8.96
C ARG A 257 -2.23 10.66 -8.33
N ALA A 258 -2.56 9.75 -7.43
CA ALA A 258 -1.58 8.87 -6.77
C ALA A 258 -0.82 7.97 -7.77
N LEU A 259 -1.52 7.41 -8.76
CA LEU A 259 -0.90 6.56 -9.79
C LEU A 259 0.19 7.29 -10.59
N ARG A 260 0.05 8.60 -10.82
CA ARG A 260 1.05 9.42 -11.51
C ARG A 260 2.40 9.47 -10.77
N GLY A 261 2.37 9.52 -9.44
CA GLY A 261 3.60 9.42 -8.63
C GLY A 261 4.11 7.99 -8.55
N GLY A 262 3.20 7.03 -8.34
CA GLY A 262 3.55 5.64 -8.13
C GLY A 262 4.18 4.94 -9.35
N VAL A 263 3.73 5.28 -10.57
CA VAL A 263 4.28 4.72 -11.81
C VAL A 263 5.77 5.03 -11.96
N GLU A 264 6.21 6.23 -11.56
CA GLU A 264 7.63 6.61 -11.62
C GLU A 264 8.46 5.88 -10.56
N VAL A 265 7.93 5.65 -9.36
CA VAL A 265 8.61 4.85 -8.34
C VAL A 265 8.83 3.43 -8.85
N LEU A 266 7.80 2.80 -9.43
CA LEU A 266 7.91 1.44 -9.95
C LEU A 266 8.91 1.35 -11.12
N ARG A 267 8.88 2.33 -12.03
CA ARG A 267 9.85 2.41 -13.13
C ARG A 267 11.29 2.43 -12.61
N LEU A 268 11.58 3.32 -11.66
CA LEU A 268 12.92 3.47 -11.12
C LEU A 268 13.37 2.29 -10.25
N LEU A 269 12.43 1.55 -9.66
CA LEU A 269 12.74 0.28 -9.01
C LEU A 269 13.15 -0.79 -10.03
N LEU A 270 12.44 -0.92 -11.16
CA LEU A 270 12.84 -1.84 -12.22
C LEU A 270 14.23 -1.48 -12.80
N GLU A 271 14.47 -0.19 -13.06
CA GLU A 271 15.77 0.32 -13.51
C GLU A 271 16.89 -0.01 -12.49
N ARG A 272 16.63 0.23 -11.18
CA ARG A 272 17.60 -0.02 -10.10
C ARG A 272 18.01 -1.48 -9.98
N TYR A 273 17.06 -2.39 -10.11
CA TYR A 273 17.31 -3.83 -9.98
C TYR A 273 17.61 -4.51 -11.31
N HIS A 274 17.66 -3.76 -12.45
CA HIS A 274 17.88 -4.27 -13.79
C HIS A 274 16.90 -5.40 -14.17
N LEU A 275 15.63 -5.21 -13.85
CA LEU A 275 14.58 -6.20 -14.08
C LEU A 275 13.61 -5.74 -15.18
N ASP A 276 13.18 -6.70 -16.00
CA ASP A 276 12.26 -6.46 -17.10
C ASP A 276 10.78 -6.49 -16.68
N GLN A 277 10.51 -6.90 -15.45
CA GLN A 277 9.14 -6.96 -14.92
C GLN A 277 9.10 -6.95 -13.40
N ALA A 278 7.97 -6.48 -12.84
CA ALA A 278 7.59 -6.64 -11.46
C ALA A 278 6.34 -7.53 -11.36
N GLN A 279 6.36 -8.52 -10.47
CA GLN A 279 5.16 -9.30 -10.11
C GLN A 279 4.27 -8.46 -9.21
N VAL A 280 2.97 -8.45 -9.45
CA VAL A 280 1.99 -7.76 -8.61
C VAL A 280 1.46 -8.73 -7.56
N SER A 281 1.54 -8.33 -6.29
CA SER A 281 0.92 -9.04 -5.18
C SER A 281 -0.35 -8.32 -4.72
N HIS A 282 -1.44 -9.06 -4.58
CA HIS A 282 -2.63 -8.57 -3.89
C HIS A 282 -2.57 -8.80 -2.38
N ALA A 283 -1.59 -9.56 -1.91
CA ALA A 283 -1.28 -9.71 -0.50
C ALA A 283 -0.20 -8.70 -0.08
N GLY A 284 -0.31 -8.20 1.15
CA GLY A 284 0.59 -7.19 1.73
C GLY A 284 0.31 -6.99 3.20
N LEU A 285 0.36 -5.74 3.67
CA LEU A 285 0.27 -5.37 5.09
C LEU A 285 -0.90 -6.04 5.82
N ARG A 286 -2.11 -6.00 5.28
CA ARG A 286 -3.31 -6.54 5.95
C ARG A 286 -3.27 -8.04 6.14
N GLN A 287 -2.84 -8.79 5.13
CA GLN A 287 -2.61 -10.24 5.25
C GLN A 287 -1.53 -10.53 6.29
N GLY A 288 -0.43 -9.76 6.27
CA GLY A 288 0.64 -9.87 7.26
C GLY A 288 0.18 -9.58 8.69
N MET A 289 -0.69 -8.59 8.89
CA MET A 289 -1.30 -8.31 10.20
C MET A 289 -2.11 -9.51 10.73
N ILE A 290 -2.94 -10.12 9.86
CA ILE A 290 -3.72 -11.32 10.23
C ILE A 290 -2.80 -12.49 10.53
N LEU A 291 -1.79 -12.76 9.70
CA LEU A 291 -0.82 -13.84 9.90
C LEU A 291 -0.03 -13.66 11.21
N ALA A 292 0.42 -12.43 11.49
CA ALA A 292 1.11 -12.12 12.73
C ALA A 292 0.18 -12.27 13.96
N TYR A 293 -1.10 -11.92 13.84
CA TYR A 293 -2.09 -12.15 14.89
C TYR A 293 -2.31 -13.65 15.15
N LEU A 294 -2.37 -14.45 14.10
CA LEU A 294 -2.50 -15.91 14.24
C LEU A 294 -1.29 -16.53 14.95
N GLU A 295 -0.10 -15.97 14.75
CA GLU A 295 1.14 -16.44 15.38
C GLU A 295 1.32 -15.93 16.82
N ARG A 296 1.03 -14.63 17.08
CA ARG A 296 1.43 -13.90 18.30
C ARG A 296 0.26 -13.40 19.14
N GLY A 297 -0.99 -13.60 18.69
CA GLY A 297 -2.18 -13.04 19.36
C GLY A 297 -2.13 -11.51 19.41
N GLU A 298 -2.44 -10.94 20.57
CA GLU A 298 -2.53 -9.48 20.77
C GLU A 298 -1.19 -8.75 20.62
N ASP A 299 -0.06 -9.46 20.64
CA ASP A 299 1.28 -8.87 20.43
C ASP A 299 1.70 -8.80 18.95
N TRP A 300 0.78 -9.02 18.01
CA TRP A 300 1.01 -9.04 16.57
C TRP A 300 1.71 -7.79 16.03
N TRP A 301 1.52 -6.65 16.65
CA TRP A 301 1.99 -5.35 16.20
C TRP A 301 3.42 -5.00 16.70
N ARG A 302 3.98 -5.77 17.65
CA ARG A 302 5.31 -5.59 18.23
C ARG A 302 6.44 -6.18 17.41
#